data_0c42dd8bb119f5d0973f5aa7df0ce88c
#
_entry.id   0c42dd8bb119f5d0973f5aa7df0ce88c
#
_cell.length_a   1.000
_cell.length_b   1.000
_cell.length_c   1.000
_cell.angle_alpha   90.00
_cell.angle_beta   90.00
_cell.angle_gamma   90.00
#
_symmetry.space_group_name_H-M   'P 1'
#
loop_
_entity.id
_entity.type
_entity.pdbx_description
1 polymer ?
#
loop_
_entity_poly.entity_id
_entity_poly.type
_entity_poly.pdbx_seq_one_letter_code
_entity_poly.pdbx_strand_id
1 'polypeptide(L)'
;MTVQLLPLPAEHFDDWRASTKERLIRLRQDSGLLPGQDAVEDAERNFTELLPEGVDTRTSRILRIVDDEGQERGTVWFAFKDGRMFLIDAAFDEPMTDEQLDELWELVLGIAAEELVTQISARLFVQDAEARRFLDGHGFSTSSIQMLLQPIPDRDVSAVDVSPMTAERYPSFAAASEAGFASELAASGRLTPDEAAAESHRQFEHELPDGLDTPGQKLFTASVDGAEVGILWLAIRERDDHPHAFILDIEVAAGQRRRGYGRALMHAAEREARRSGADSIGLHVFGFNQGAVDLYEQLGYRRLAELLVLDV
;
A
#
# COMPACT_ATOMS: atom_id res chain seq x y z
N MET A 1 -3.67 35.16 1.84
CA MET A 1 -4.79 34.56 2.60
C MET A 1 -4.17 33.45 3.44
N THR A 2 -4.04 33.68 4.73
CA THR A 2 -3.36 32.73 5.64
C THR A 2 -4.32 31.64 6.12
N VAL A 3 -3.79 30.46 6.42
CA VAL A 3 -4.55 29.36 6.98
C VAL A 3 -4.10 29.03 8.40
N GLN A 4 -5.00 28.47 9.19
CA GLN A 4 -4.75 28.03 10.56
C GLN A 4 -5.30 26.62 10.75
N LEU A 5 -4.67 25.84 11.65
CA LEU A 5 -5.15 24.54 12.07
C LEU A 5 -5.76 24.66 13.47
N LEU A 6 -7.04 24.38 13.59
CA LEU A 6 -7.78 24.43 14.85
C LEU A 6 -8.34 23.04 15.21
N PRO A 7 -8.32 22.62 16.49
CA PRO A 7 -8.92 21.36 16.89
C PRO A 7 -10.39 21.25 16.47
N LEU A 8 -10.81 20.05 16.07
CA LEU A 8 -12.21 19.76 15.79
C LEU A 8 -13.00 19.80 17.12
N PRO A 9 -14.07 20.63 17.23
CA PRO A 9 -14.94 20.62 18.42
C PRO A 9 -15.66 19.29 18.59
N ALA A 10 -15.84 18.85 19.85
CA ALA A 10 -16.49 17.58 20.14
C ALA A 10 -17.92 17.47 19.57
N GLU A 11 -18.65 18.59 19.55
CA GLU A 11 -19.99 18.68 18.97
C GLU A 11 -20.04 18.44 17.44
N HIS A 12 -18.92 18.61 16.73
CA HIS A 12 -18.82 18.36 15.28
C HIS A 12 -18.25 16.99 14.94
N PHE A 13 -17.86 16.20 15.95
CA PHE A 13 -17.14 14.93 15.72
C PHE A 13 -17.97 13.90 14.95
N ASP A 14 -19.24 13.73 15.28
CA ASP A 14 -20.09 12.72 14.65
C ASP A 14 -20.35 13.03 13.16
N ASP A 15 -20.58 14.30 12.84
CA ASP A 15 -20.77 14.75 11.45
C ASP A 15 -19.47 14.61 10.63
N TRP A 16 -18.34 15.03 11.19
CA TRP A 16 -17.03 14.84 10.59
C TRP A 16 -16.73 13.35 10.36
N ARG A 17 -16.96 12.51 11.39
CA ARG A 17 -16.74 11.06 11.29
C ARG A 17 -17.55 10.44 10.16
N ALA A 18 -18.82 10.81 10.04
CA ALA A 18 -19.70 10.29 9.01
C ALA A 18 -19.21 10.68 7.59
N SER A 19 -18.89 11.96 7.37
CA SER A 19 -18.44 12.47 6.07
C SER A 19 -17.06 11.93 5.69
N THR A 20 -16.11 11.91 6.62
CA THR A 20 -14.76 11.37 6.41
C THR A 20 -14.79 9.87 6.13
N LYS A 21 -15.61 9.11 6.86
CA LYS A 21 -15.78 7.68 6.59
C LYS A 21 -16.30 7.44 5.17
N GLU A 22 -17.33 8.16 4.76
CA GLU A 22 -17.88 8.05 3.39
C GLU A 22 -16.83 8.42 2.33
N ARG A 23 -16.05 9.48 2.56
CA ARG A 23 -14.92 9.86 1.69
C ARG A 23 -13.87 8.76 1.60
N LEU A 24 -13.44 8.20 2.73
CA LEU A 24 -12.44 7.14 2.77
C LEU A 24 -12.91 5.85 2.10
N ILE A 25 -14.21 5.50 2.22
CA ILE A 25 -14.82 4.38 1.50
C ILE A 25 -14.77 4.64 -0.01
N ARG A 26 -15.22 5.83 -0.46
CA ARG A 26 -15.17 6.20 -1.88
C ARG A 26 -13.75 6.12 -2.45
N LEU A 27 -12.76 6.68 -1.75
CA LEU A 27 -11.36 6.62 -2.20
C LEU A 27 -10.86 5.20 -2.41
N ARG A 28 -11.24 4.25 -1.52
CA ARG A 28 -10.86 2.84 -1.65
C ARG A 28 -11.57 2.15 -2.81
N GLN A 29 -12.85 2.43 -2.98
CA GLN A 29 -13.68 1.84 -4.05
C GLN A 29 -13.28 2.38 -5.42
N ASP A 30 -13.18 3.69 -5.57
CA ASP A 30 -12.87 4.36 -6.85
C ASP A 30 -11.44 4.07 -7.33
N SER A 31 -10.47 3.97 -6.42
CA SER A 31 -9.13 3.49 -6.79
C SER A 31 -9.15 2.02 -7.21
N GLY A 32 -10.12 1.26 -6.72
CA GLY A 32 -10.17 -0.19 -6.83
C GLY A 32 -9.22 -0.88 -5.86
N LEU A 33 -8.79 -0.20 -4.80
CA LEU A 33 -7.97 -0.80 -3.75
C LEU A 33 -8.77 -1.85 -2.98
N LEU A 34 -9.95 -1.45 -2.49
CA LEU A 34 -10.91 -2.30 -1.80
C LEU A 34 -12.30 -2.06 -2.39
N PRO A 35 -12.91 -3.05 -3.06
CA PRO A 35 -14.26 -2.91 -3.60
C PRO A 35 -15.34 -3.16 -2.54
N GLY A 36 -16.57 -2.78 -2.85
CA GLY A 36 -17.77 -3.18 -2.13
C GLY A 36 -17.68 -3.04 -0.62
N GLN A 37 -18.00 -4.12 0.07
CA GLN A 37 -18.06 -4.20 1.54
C GLN A 37 -16.66 -4.14 2.18
N ASP A 38 -15.61 -4.63 1.50
CA ASP A 38 -14.23 -4.61 2.01
C ASP A 38 -13.76 -3.18 2.35
N ALA A 39 -14.15 -2.20 1.52
CA ALA A 39 -13.85 -0.78 1.78
C ALA A 39 -14.55 -0.23 3.02
N VAL A 40 -15.79 -0.68 3.27
CA VAL A 40 -16.56 -0.29 4.44
C VAL A 40 -15.93 -0.85 5.71
N GLU A 41 -15.59 -2.13 5.71
CA GLU A 41 -14.98 -2.81 6.85
C GLU A 41 -13.59 -2.24 7.18
N ASP A 42 -12.79 -1.93 6.17
CA ASP A 42 -11.48 -1.30 6.38
C ASP A 42 -11.62 0.11 6.94
N ALA A 43 -12.56 0.91 6.45
CA ALA A 43 -12.82 2.23 7.00
C ALA A 43 -13.28 2.15 8.46
N GLU A 44 -14.23 1.27 8.80
CA GLU A 44 -14.70 1.07 10.18
C GLU A 44 -13.56 0.64 11.11
N ARG A 45 -12.73 -0.30 10.68
CA ARG A 45 -11.56 -0.74 11.45
C ARG A 45 -10.62 0.43 11.73
N ASN A 46 -10.31 1.26 10.72
CA ASN A 46 -9.47 2.44 10.92
C ASN A 46 -10.03 3.40 11.97
N PHE A 47 -11.35 3.70 11.93
CA PHE A 47 -11.95 4.54 12.96
C PHE A 47 -11.91 3.91 14.35
N THR A 48 -12.14 2.60 14.45
CA THR A 48 -12.12 1.89 15.73
C THR A 48 -10.70 1.84 16.34
N GLU A 49 -9.69 1.59 15.52
CA GLU A 49 -8.30 1.46 15.97
C GLU A 49 -7.63 2.81 16.25
N LEU A 50 -7.90 3.81 15.38
CA LEU A 50 -7.22 5.11 15.47
C LEU A 50 -7.96 6.14 16.33
N LEU A 51 -9.25 5.94 16.60
CA LEU A 51 -10.07 6.85 17.41
C LEU A 51 -10.90 6.09 18.47
N PRO A 52 -10.27 5.26 19.32
CA PRO A 52 -10.99 4.47 20.33
C PRO A 52 -11.73 5.33 21.37
N GLU A 53 -11.28 6.56 21.61
CA GLU A 53 -11.90 7.53 22.51
C GLU A 53 -12.50 8.72 21.75
N GLY A 54 -12.81 8.53 20.47
CA GLY A 54 -13.33 9.59 19.59
C GLY A 54 -12.35 10.75 19.44
N VAL A 55 -12.85 11.99 19.53
CA VAL A 55 -12.05 13.21 19.40
C VAL A 55 -11.00 13.36 20.51
N ASP A 56 -11.19 12.71 21.65
CA ASP A 56 -10.28 12.77 22.80
C ASP A 56 -9.12 11.78 22.73
N THR A 57 -9.02 10.99 21.64
CA THR A 57 -7.94 10.04 21.44
C THR A 57 -6.59 10.74 21.37
N ARG A 58 -5.70 10.47 22.33
CA ARG A 58 -4.41 11.16 22.48
C ARG A 58 -3.41 10.88 21.36
N THR A 59 -3.53 9.73 20.72
CA THR A 59 -2.66 9.30 19.62
C THR A 59 -3.19 9.73 18.24
N SER A 60 -4.21 10.58 18.21
CA SER A 60 -4.79 11.14 16.99
C SER A 60 -5.08 12.61 17.15
N ARG A 61 -4.99 13.37 16.06
CA ARG A 61 -5.42 14.77 15.99
C ARG A 61 -6.29 14.97 14.76
N ILE A 62 -7.46 15.53 14.98
CA ILE A 62 -8.37 15.96 13.91
C ILE A 62 -8.41 17.49 13.97
N LEU A 63 -7.98 18.14 12.90
CA LEU A 63 -7.84 19.59 12.83
C LEU A 63 -8.63 20.13 11.66
N ARG A 64 -9.35 21.24 11.89
CA ARG A 64 -10.00 22.02 10.84
C ARG A 64 -9.00 22.99 10.21
N ILE A 65 -9.04 23.13 8.93
CA ILE A 65 -8.31 24.14 8.17
C ILE A 65 -9.23 25.37 8.11
N VAL A 66 -8.80 26.49 8.66
CA VAL A 66 -9.59 27.72 8.75
C VAL A 66 -8.79 28.87 8.14
N ASP A 67 -9.41 29.67 7.29
CA ASP A 67 -8.78 30.86 6.69
C ASP A 67 -8.80 32.08 7.62
N ASP A 68 -8.20 33.18 7.17
CA ASP A 68 -8.13 34.46 7.89
C ASP A 68 -9.50 35.16 8.04
N GLU A 69 -10.54 34.74 7.31
CA GLU A 69 -11.92 35.19 7.45
C GLU A 69 -12.72 34.34 8.43
N GLY A 70 -12.11 33.26 8.97
CA GLY A 70 -12.73 32.30 9.89
C GLY A 70 -13.60 31.27 9.18
N GLN A 71 -13.49 31.13 7.84
CA GLN A 71 -14.21 30.12 7.09
C GLN A 71 -13.46 28.79 7.14
N GLU A 72 -14.20 27.69 7.33
CA GLU A 72 -13.68 26.34 7.26
C GLU A 72 -13.39 25.97 5.80
N ARG A 73 -12.21 25.43 5.53
CA ARG A 73 -11.70 25.06 4.22
C ARG A 73 -11.47 23.56 4.06
N GLY A 74 -11.65 22.82 5.17
CA GLY A 74 -11.47 21.39 5.19
C GLY A 74 -10.92 20.87 6.51
N THR A 75 -10.46 19.64 6.51
CA THR A 75 -9.91 18.97 7.68
C THR A 75 -8.67 18.15 7.36
N VAL A 76 -7.78 18.00 8.34
CA VAL A 76 -6.69 17.02 8.29
C VAL A 76 -6.77 16.12 9.52
N TRP A 77 -6.49 14.83 9.30
CA TRP A 77 -6.48 13.82 10.36
C TRP A 77 -5.13 13.13 10.41
N PHE A 78 -4.47 13.21 11.57
CA PHE A 78 -3.20 12.55 11.85
C PHE A 78 -3.35 11.51 12.95
N ALA A 79 -2.59 10.41 12.82
CA ALA A 79 -2.34 9.47 13.90
C ALA A 79 -0.83 9.46 14.23
N PHE A 80 -0.49 9.19 15.50
CA PHE A 80 0.88 9.19 15.99
C PHE A 80 1.21 7.85 16.63
N LYS A 81 2.36 7.30 16.30
CA LYS A 81 2.86 6.07 16.91
C LYS A 81 4.38 6.00 16.80
N ASP A 82 5.04 5.74 17.90
CA ASP A 82 6.49 5.46 17.97
C ASP A 82 7.36 6.52 17.24
N GLY A 83 7.08 7.83 17.48
CA GLY A 83 7.79 8.94 16.84
C GLY A 83 7.48 9.11 15.35
N ARG A 84 6.43 8.48 14.84
CA ARG A 84 5.96 8.61 13.46
C ARG A 84 4.59 9.27 13.43
N MET A 85 4.37 10.10 12.41
CA MET A 85 3.08 10.71 12.10
C MET A 85 2.51 10.11 10.82
N PHE A 86 1.25 9.71 10.88
CA PHE A 86 0.50 9.15 9.76
C PHE A 86 -0.57 10.14 9.35
N LEU A 87 -0.47 10.74 8.17
CA LEU A 87 -1.56 11.48 7.58
C LEU A 87 -2.61 10.47 7.09
N ILE A 88 -3.72 10.39 7.82
CA ILE A 88 -4.80 9.44 7.55
C ILE A 88 -5.75 9.99 6.49
N ASP A 89 -6.07 11.28 6.58
CA ASP A 89 -6.93 11.99 5.62
C ASP A 89 -6.58 13.47 5.55
N ALA A 90 -6.72 14.05 4.36
CA ALA A 90 -6.72 15.48 4.10
C ALA A 90 -7.89 15.78 3.15
N ALA A 91 -8.92 16.41 3.66
CA ALA A 91 -10.12 16.75 2.92
C ALA A 91 -10.21 18.26 2.76
N PHE A 92 -10.44 18.72 1.54
CA PHE A 92 -10.56 20.12 1.20
C PHE A 92 -11.97 20.38 0.67
N ASP A 93 -12.68 21.35 1.25
CA ASP A 93 -14.05 21.71 0.86
C ASP A 93 -14.06 22.48 -0.46
N GLU A 94 -13.01 23.26 -0.70
CA GLU A 94 -12.77 24.01 -1.94
C GLU A 94 -11.29 23.89 -2.33
N PRO A 95 -10.96 23.99 -3.64
CA PRO A 95 -9.57 23.96 -4.08
C PRO A 95 -8.75 25.09 -3.44
N MET A 96 -7.65 24.72 -2.79
CA MET A 96 -6.70 25.67 -2.22
C MET A 96 -5.67 26.10 -3.25
N THR A 97 -5.11 27.31 -3.11
CA THR A 97 -3.96 27.74 -3.90
C THR A 97 -2.69 27.02 -3.45
N ASP A 98 -1.68 26.95 -4.31
CA ASP A 98 -0.40 26.31 -3.95
C ASP A 98 0.25 27.01 -2.74
N GLU A 99 0.17 28.35 -2.65
CA GLU A 99 0.66 29.12 -1.51
C GLU A 99 -0.05 28.74 -0.18
N GLN A 100 -1.37 28.47 -0.23
CA GLN A 100 -2.13 28.01 0.94
C GLN A 100 -1.76 26.57 1.33
N LEU A 101 -1.50 25.70 0.35
CA LEU A 101 -1.05 24.33 0.60
C LEU A 101 0.35 24.32 1.21
N ASP A 102 1.26 25.18 0.73
CA ASP A 102 2.60 25.34 1.31
C ASP A 102 2.52 25.84 2.76
N GLU A 103 1.68 26.85 3.04
CA GLU A 103 1.47 27.37 4.38
C GLU A 103 0.87 26.29 5.32
N LEU A 104 -0.12 25.53 4.83
CA LEU A 104 -0.68 24.39 5.55
C LEU A 104 0.38 23.35 5.89
N TRP A 105 1.29 23.08 4.94
CA TRP A 105 2.39 22.13 5.14
C TRP A 105 3.34 22.61 6.24
N GLU A 106 3.70 23.89 6.29
CA GLU A 106 4.52 24.44 7.36
C GLU A 106 3.87 24.26 8.75
N LEU A 107 2.54 24.39 8.82
CA LEU A 107 1.80 24.12 10.08
C LEU A 107 1.86 22.63 10.45
N VAL A 108 1.79 21.73 9.48
CA VAL A 108 1.97 20.27 9.69
C VAL A 108 3.36 19.96 10.21
N LEU A 109 4.41 20.56 9.63
CA LEU A 109 5.78 20.42 10.13
C LEU A 109 5.94 20.97 11.56
N GLY A 110 5.24 22.05 11.90
CA GLY A 110 5.18 22.57 13.27
C GLY A 110 4.63 21.53 14.25
N ILE A 111 3.54 20.86 13.88
CA ILE A 111 2.95 19.78 14.70
C ILE A 111 3.92 18.59 14.80
N ALA A 112 4.57 18.22 13.71
CA ALA A 112 5.53 17.13 13.72
C ALA A 112 6.71 17.42 14.67
N ALA A 113 7.19 18.65 14.67
CA ALA A 113 8.25 19.09 15.60
C ALA A 113 7.81 19.09 17.06
N GLU A 114 6.60 19.57 17.37
CA GLU A 114 6.02 19.52 18.72
C GLU A 114 5.89 18.10 19.28
N GLU A 115 5.51 17.15 18.41
CA GLU A 115 5.33 15.73 18.77
C GLU A 115 6.63 14.92 18.66
N LEU A 116 7.77 15.56 18.37
CA LEU A 116 9.07 14.92 18.18
C LEU A 116 9.01 13.78 17.12
N VAL A 117 8.26 14.02 16.07
CA VAL A 117 8.13 13.09 14.93
C VAL A 117 9.44 13.08 14.15
N THR A 118 9.89 11.89 13.76
CA THR A 118 11.07 11.71 12.90
C THR A 118 10.70 11.29 11.48
N GLN A 119 9.45 10.88 11.26
CA GLN A 119 8.98 10.46 9.94
C GLN A 119 7.49 10.73 9.78
N ILE A 120 7.11 11.29 8.64
CA ILE A 120 5.72 11.46 8.22
C ILE A 120 5.42 10.46 7.11
N SER A 121 4.27 9.80 7.15
CA SER A 121 3.80 8.93 6.08
C SER A 121 2.37 9.24 5.70
N ALA A 122 2.05 9.03 4.40
CA ALA A 122 0.73 9.25 3.84
C ALA A 122 0.39 8.17 2.82
N ARG A 123 -0.84 7.67 2.84
CA ARG A 123 -1.36 6.86 1.74
C ARG A 123 -2.06 7.76 0.74
N LEU A 124 -1.53 7.84 -0.46
CA LEU A 124 -2.08 8.63 -1.54
C LEU A 124 -2.81 7.73 -2.54
N PHE A 125 -4.11 7.93 -2.70
CA PHE A 125 -4.90 7.28 -3.74
C PHE A 125 -4.71 7.98 -5.08
N VAL A 126 -4.63 7.24 -6.18
CA VAL A 126 -4.29 7.80 -7.50
C VAL A 126 -5.26 8.86 -8.01
N GLN A 127 -6.55 8.78 -7.61
CA GLN A 127 -7.59 9.74 -7.98
C GLN A 127 -7.71 10.93 -7.04
N ASP A 128 -7.00 10.94 -5.90
CA ASP A 128 -7.03 12.01 -4.93
C ASP A 128 -6.07 13.14 -5.34
N ALA A 129 -6.51 13.94 -6.31
CA ALA A 129 -5.68 14.99 -6.89
C ALA A 129 -5.35 16.12 -5.89
N GLU A 130 -6.25 16.44 -4.97
CA GLU A 130 -6.02 17.49 -3.98
C GLU A 130 -5.01 17.03 -2.91
N ALA A 131 -5.14 15.80 -2.40
CA ALA A 131 -4.14 15.25 -1.50
C ALA A 131 -2.76 15.14 -2.18
N ARG A 132 -2.73 14.81 -3.50
CA ARG A 132 -1.48 14.81 -4.27
C ARG A 132 -0.86 16.19 -4.31
N ARG A 133 -1.63 17.24 -4.66
CA ARG A 133 -1.14 18.62 -4.68
C ARG A 133 -0.60 19.07 -3.33
N PHE A 134 -1.29 18.66 -2.24
CA PHE A 134 -0.87 18.99 -0.88
C PHE A 134 0.46 18.33 -0.49
N LEU A 135 0.77 17.14 -1.02
CA LEU A 135 2.00 16.39 -0.69
C LEU A 135 3.14 16.64 -1.69
N ASP A 136 2.82 17.12 -2.90
CA ASP A 136 3.82 17.36 -3.94
C ASP A 136 4.80 18.48 -3.55
N GLY A 137 6.07 18.29 -3.91
CA GLY A 137 7.13 19.30 -3.68
C GLY A 137 7.76 19.29 -2.29
N HIS A 138 7.21 18.56 -1.31
CA HIS A 138 7.69 18.55 0.07
C HIS A 138 8.72 17.45 0.38
N GLY A 139 9.24 16.78 -0.64
CA GLY A 139 10.36 15.83 -0.46
C GLY A 139 9.94 14.41 -0.10
N PHE A 140 8.66 14.07 -0.17
CA PHE A 140 8.22 12.69 0.00
C PHE A 140 8.86 11.75 -1.00
N SER A 141 9.25 10.58 -0.54
CA SER A 141 9.64 9.45 -1.36
C SER A 141 8.54 8.37 -1.38
N THR A 142 8.38 7.69 -2.51
CA THR A 142 7.45 6.55 -2.61
C THR A 142 8.08 5.32 -1.98
N SER A 143 7.55 4.88 -0.85
CA SER A 143 7.96 3.66 -0.15
C SER A 143 7.45 2.42 -0.88
N SER A 144 6.15 2.39 -1.22
CA SER A 144 5.54 1.27 -1.95
C SER A 144 4.35 1.71 -2.80
N ILE A 145 4.05 0.92 -3.82
CA ILE A 145 2.94 1.12 -4.76
C ILE A 145 2.09 -0.14 -4.77
N GLN A 146 0.80 0.03 -4.64
CA GLN A 146 -0.17 -1.04 -4.83
C GLN A 146 -0.71 -1.00 -6.26
N MET A 147 -0.66 -2.13 -6.95
CA MET A 147 -1.06 -2.22 -8.36
C MET A 147 -2.04 -3.36 -8.61
N LEU A 148 -2.87 -3.22 -9.63
CA LEU A 148 -3.91 -4.18 -10.02
C LEU A 148 -3.99 -4.30 -11.54
N LEU A 149 -4.18 -5.52 -12.01
CA LEU A 149 -4.58 -5.85 -13.37
C LEU A 149 -5.97 -6.50 -13.34
N GLN A 150 -6.93 -5.86 -13.99
CA GLN A 150 -8.31 -6.34 -14.13
C GLN A 150 -8.95 -5.76 -15.40
N PRO A 151 -9.58 -6.60 -16.27
CA PRO A 151 -9.54 -8.05 -16.22
C PRO A 151 -8.14 -8.62 -16.54
N ILE A 152 -7.88 -9.86 -16.12
CA ILE A 152 -6.62 -10.53 -16.46
C ILE A 152 -6.69 -10.94 -17.94
N PRO A 153 -5.80 -10.44 -18.81
CA PRO A 153 -5.81 -10.76 -20.24
C PRO A 153 -5.45 -12.22 -20.51
N ASP A 154 -5.97 -12.77 -21.59
CA ASP A 154 -5.57 -14.09 -22.07
C ASP A 154 -4.25 -13.99 -22.83
N ARG A 155 -3.17 -14.42 -22.17
CA ARG A 155 -1.83 -14.42 -22.75
C ARG A 155 -1.31 -15.85 -22.75
N ASP A 156 -1.39 -16.50 -23.91
CA ASP A 156 -1.14 -17.93 -24.06
C ASP A 156 0.35 -18.33 -24.00
N VAL A 157 1.28 -17.39 -24.11
CA VAL A 157 2.71 -17.72 -24.25
C VAL A 157 3.49 -17.24 -23.02
N SER A 158 4.02 -18.21 -22.27
CA SER A 158 5.08 -17.96 -21.30
C SER A 158 6.37 -18.66 -21.77
N ALA A 159 7.46 -17.92 -21.78
CA ALA A 159 8.79 -18.47 -22.07
C ALA A 159 9.40 -19.21 -20.86
N VAL A 160 8.64 -19.33 -19.76
CA VAL A 160 9.02 -20.11 -18.58
C VAL A 160 7.94 -21.14 -18.25
N ASP A 161 8.38 -22.31 -17.84
CA ASP A 161 7.53 -23.34 -17.26
C ASP A 161 7.46 -23.15 -15.74
N VAL A 162 6.25 -23.14 -15.17
CA VAL A 162 6.05 -23.10 -13.73
C VAL A 162 5.48 -24.43 -13.25
N SER A 163 6.07 -24.97 -12.20
CA SER A 163 5.63 -26.18 -11.52
C SER A 163 5.46 -25.95 -10.04
N PRO A 164 4.53 -26.64 -9.36
CA PRO A 164 4.41 -26.54 -7.90
C PRO A 164 5.75 -26.73 -7.21
N MET A 165 6.06 -25.89 -6.23
CA MET A 165 7.30 -25.98 -5.46
C MET A 165 7.34 -27.29 -4.68
N THR A 166 8.48 -27.98 -4.72
CA THR A 166 8.64 -29.25 -4.00
C THR A 166 8.94 -29.02 -2.52
N ALA A 167 8.63 -30.01 -1.67
CA ALA A 167 8.96 -29.97 -0.25
C ALA A 167 10.48 -29.86 0.01
N GLU A 168 11.30 -30.36 -0.91
CA GLU A 168 12.77 -30.23 -0.84
C GLU A 168 13.22 -28.77 -1.10
N ARG A 169 12.55 -28.07 -2.04
CA ARG A 169 12.88 -26.67 -2.41
C ARG A 169 12.37 -25.66 -1.39
N TYR A 170 11.25 -25.94 -0.73
CA TYR A 170 10.54 -25.01 0.14
C TYR A 170 11.40 -24.39 1.25
N PRO A 171 12.22 -25.13 2.04
CA PRO A 171 12.98 -24.51 3.13
C PRO A 171 13.96 -23.43 2.66
N SER A 172 14.59 -23.62 1.51
CA SER A 172 15.52 -22.62 0.96
C SER A 172 14.79 -21.44 0.35
N PHE A 173 13.60 -21.64 -0.21
CA PHE A 173 12.71 -20.54 -0.63
C PHE A 173 12.26 -19.72 0.59
N ALA A 174 11.72 -20.37 1.64
CA ALA A 174 11.20 -19.69 2.81
C ALA A 174 12.26 -18.77 3.46
N ALA A 175 13.47 -19.29 3.68
CA ALA A 175 14.56 -18.52 4.24
C ALA A 175 14.99 -17.33 3.34
N ALA A 176 15.02 -17.53 2.02
CA ALA A 176 15.42 -16.48 1.08
C ALA A 176 14.33 -15.40 0.93
N SER A 177 13.06 -15.79 0.83
CA SER A 177 11.93 -14.87 0.68
C SER A 177 11.76 -14.02 1.93
N GLU A 178 11.79 -14.62 3.13
CA GLU A 178 11.70 -13.89 4.40
C GLU A 178 12.85 -12.89 4.55
N ALA A 179 14.10 -13.31 4.31
CA ALA A 179 15.26 -12.42 4.40
C ALA A 179 15.25 -11.31 3.33
N GLY A 180 14.83 -11.64 2.11
CA GLY A 180 14.68 -10.69 1.01
C GLY A 180 13.65 -9.61 1.34
N PHE A 181 12.48 -10.02 1.80
CA PHE A 181 11.41 -9.09 2.17
C PHE A 181 11.81 -8.19 3.36
N ALA A 182 12.49 -8.74 4.38
CA ALA A 182 13.04 -7.95 5.49
C ALA A 182 14.01 -6.85 4.99
N SER A 183 14.90 -7.22 4.05
CA SER A 183 15.84 -6.28 3.44
C SER A 183 15.12 -5.17 2.66
N GLU A 184 14.08 -5.52 1.90
CA GLU A 184 13.30 -4.56 1.12
C GLU A 184 12.45 -3.65 2.02
N LEU A 185 11.86 -4.18 3.10
CA LEU A 185 11.16 -3.38 4.10
C LEU A 185 12.08 -2.35 4.76
N ALA A 186 13.28 -2.73 5.15
CA ALA A 186 14.28 -1.80 5.69
C ALA A 186 14.69 -0.74 4.65
N ALA A 187 14.96 -1.17 3.42
CA ALA A 187 15.34 -0.26 2.32
C ALA A 187 14.22 0.71 1.92
N SER A 188 12.96 0.39 2.23
CA SER A 188 11.82 1.28 1.96
C SER A 188 11.76 2.52 2.87
N GLY A 189 12.63 2.61 3.88
CA GLY A 189 12.71 3.73 4.82
C GLY A 189 11.63 3.74 5.92
N ARG A 190 10.71 2.76 5.93
CA ARG A 190 9.59 2.72 6.89
C ARG A 190 9.91 2.11 8.23
N LEU A 191 10.82 1.17 8.24
CA LEU A 191 11.17 0.35 9.41
C LEU A 191 12.68 0.32 9.59
N THR A 192 13.12 0.25 10.82
CA THR A 192 14.51 -0.11 11.13
C THR A 192 14.79 -1.55 10.71
N PRO A 193 16.06 -1.97 10.53
CA PRO A 193 16.37 -3.36 10.17
C PRO A 193 15.77 -4.41 11.10
N ASP A 194 15.76 -4.15 12.41
CA ASP A 194 15.19 -5.07 13.41
C ASP A 194 13.66 -5.14 13.33
N GLU A 195 12.98 -3.99 13.17
CA GLU A 195 11.54 -3.95 12.94
C GLU A 195 11.17 -4.64 11.62
N ALA A 196 11.95 -4.43 10.56
CA ALA A 196 11.73 -5.04 9.26
C ALA A 196 11.86 -6.57 9.32
N ALA A 197 12.86 -7.09 10.05
CA ALA A 197 13.02 -8.53 10.25
C ALA A 197 11.85 -9.13 11.03
N ALA A 198 11.42 -8.48 12.12
CA ALA A 198 10.28 -8.93 12.91
C ALA A 198 8.96 -8.89 12.11
N GLU A 199 8.77 -7.83 11.31
CA GLU A 199 7.60 -7.69 10.43
C GLU A 199 7.56 -8.75 9.34
N SER A 200 8.70 -8.97 8.66
CA SER A 200 8.83 -9.99 7.62
C SER A 200 8.51 -11.39 8.16
N HIS A 201 9.08 -11.75 9.31
CA HIS A 201 8.79 -13.01 9.97
C HIS A 201 7.29 -13.18 10.28
N ARG A 202 6.68 -12.17 10.89
CA ARG A 202 5.26 -12.19 11.23
C ARG A 202 4.35 -12.34 10.00
N GLN A 203 4.65 -11.60 8.92
CA GLN A 203 3.88 -11.71 7.68
C GLN A 203 4.08 -13.08 7.04
N PHE A 204 5.30 -13.62 7.03
CA PHE A 204 5.57 -14.93 6.47
C PHE A 204 4.82 -16.03 7.22
N GLU A 205 4.83 -16.04 8.55
CA GLU A 205 4.06 -16.99 9.37
C GLU A 205 2.55 -16.83 9.18
N HIS A 206 2.06 -15.61 9.02
CA HIS A 206 0.65 -15.34 8.76
C HIS A 206 0.20 -15.87 7.38
N GLU A 207 1.01 -15.69 6.35
CA GLU A 207 0.69 -16.12 4.99
C GLU A 207 0.89 -17.63 4.76
N LEU A 208 1.84 -18.26 5.44
CA LEU A 208 2.19 -19.66 5.27
C LEU A 208 2.23 -20.45 6.59
N PRO A 209 1.15 -20.43 7.41
CA PRO A 209 1.12 -21.12 8.69
C PRO A 209 1.34 -22.64 8.56
N ASP A 210 0.91 -23.24 7.44
CA ASP A 210 1.07 -24.67 7.14
C ASP A 210 2.05 -24.91 5.96
N GLY A 211 2.90 -23.92 5.66
CA GLY A 211 3.87 -24.01 4.56
C GLY A 211 3.21 -24.24 3.21
N LEU A 212 3.66 -25.28 2.48
CA LEU A 212 3.11 -25.63 1.16
C LEU A 212 1.65 -26.09 1.19
N ASP A 213 1.15 -26.53 2.35
CA ASP A 213 -0.21 -27.03 2.54
C ASP A 213 -1.20 -25.90 2.94
N THR A 214 -0.73 -24.66 3.06
CA THR A 214 -1.59 -23.52 3.41
C THR A 214 -2.66 -23.30 2.34
N PRO A 215 -3.95 -23.34 2.71
CA PRO A 215 -5.04 -23.14 1.75
C PRO A 215 -4.97 -21.76 1.05
N GLY A 216 -5.26 -21.74 -0.25
CA GLY A 216 -5.22 -20.51 -1.04
C GLY A 216 -3.83 -20.06 -1.46
N GLN A 217 -2.77 -20.62 -0.90
CA GLN A 217 -1.39 -20.29 -1.29
C GLN A 217 -0.90 -21.18 -2.41
N LYS A 218 -0.21 -20.61 -3.37
CA LYS A 218 0.34 -21.31 -4.54
C LYS A 218 1.79 -20.89 -4.77
N LEU A 219 2.69 -21.81 -4.48
CA LEU A 219 4.12 -21.62 -4.62
C LEU A 219 4.64 -22.41 -5.81
N PHE A 220 5.41 -21.75 -6.67
CA PHE A 220 5.93 -22.35 -7.89
C PHE A 220 7.45 -22.12 -8.01
N THR A 221 8.10 -23.10 -8.62
CA THR A 221 9.44 -22.96 -9.18
C THR A 221 9.32 -22.73 -10.68
N ALA A 222 10.02 -21.74 -11.21
CA ALA A 222 10.04 -21.42 -12.62
C ALA A 222 11.32 -21.95 -13.26
N SER A 223 11.20 -22.59 -14.43
CA SER A 223 12.31 -23.18 -15.17
C SER A 223 12.28 -22.87 -16.66
N VAL A 224 13.47 -22.91 -17.28
CA VAL A 224 13.66 -22.86 -18.74
C VAL A 224 14.65 -23.97 -19.09
N ASP A 225 14.27 -24.84 -20.03
CA ASP A 225 15.07 -26.01 -20.40
C ASP A 225 15.50 -26.88 -19.19
N GLY A 226 14.63 -26.98 -18.19
CA GLY A 226 14.89 -27.74 -16.97
C GLY A 226 15.79 -27.06 -15.94
N ALA A 227 16.32 -25.87 -16.22
CA ALA A 227 17.10 -25.09 -15.26
C ALA A 227 16.20 -24.09 -14.51
N GLU A 228 16.30 -24.03 -13.19
CA GLU A 228 15.56 -23.03 -12.37
C GLU A 228 16.01 -21.61 -12.74
N VAL A 229 15.06 -20.74 -13.01
CA VAL A 229 15.28 -19.33 -13.35
C VAL A 229 14.62 -18.36 -12.40
N GLY A 230 13.72 -18.84 -11.51
CA GLY A 230 13.03 -17.99 -10.57
C GLY A 230 11.94 -18.71 -9.77
N ILE A 231 11.21 -17.93 -9.00
CA ILE A 231 10.09 -18.38 -8.18
C ILE A 231 8.86 -17.49 -8.40
N LEU A 232 7.69 -18.02 -8.05
CA LEU A 232 6.43 -17.29 -8.03
C LEU A 232 5.61 -17.76 -6.84
N TRP A 233 5.13 -16.82 -6.02
CA TRP A 233 4.22 -17.08 -4.93
C TRP A 233 2.95 -16.24 -5.10
N LEU A 234 1.80 -16.92 -5.22
CA LEU A 234 0.47 -16.34 -5.34
C LEU A 234 -0.38 -16.71 -4.13
N ALA A 235 -1.13 -15.75 -3.61
CA ALA A 235 -2.28 -15.99 -2.76
C ALA A 235 -3.57 -15.85 -3.58
N ILE A 236 -4.48 -16.81 -3.44
CA ILE A 236 -5.84 -16.70 -3.97
C ILE A 236 -6.74 -16.35 -2.79
N ARG A 237 -7.38 -15.20 -2.87
CA ARG A 237 -8.21 -14.61 -1.82
C ARG A 237 -9.58 -14.26 -2.39
N GLU A 238 -10.56 -14.09 -1.52
CA GLU A 238 -11.83 -13.47 -1.89
C GLU A 238 -11.64 -11.94 -1.89
N ARG A 239 -12.29 -11.30 -2.84
CA ARG A 239 -12.36 -9.85 -2.98
C ARG A 239 -13.71 -9.50 -3.58
N ASP A 240 -14.60 -8.90 -2.79
CA ASP A 240 -16.00 -8.62 -3.18
C ASP A 240 -16.70 -9.88 -3.70
N ASP A 241 -16.60 -10.98 -2.94
CA ASP A 241 -17.18 -12.31 -3.26
C ASP A 241 -16.66 -12.94 -4.58
N HIS A 242 -15.55 -12.45 -5.11
CA HIS A 242 -14.90 -13.00 -6.31
C HIS A 242 -13.45 -13.44 -6.01
N PRO A 243 -12.98 -14.54 -6.63
CA PRO A 243 -11.58 -14.93 -6.51
C PRO A 243 -10.65 -13.85 -7.07
N HIS A 244 -9.68 -13.47 -6.26
CA HIS A 244 -8.63 -12.51 -6.58
C HIS A 244 -7.27 -13.13 -6.32
N ALA A 245 -6.34 -12.99 -7.25
CA ALA A 245 -4.96 -13.39 -7.05
C ALA A 245 -4.12 -12.22 -6.54
N PHE A 246 -3.20 -12.50 -5.62
CA PHE A 246 -2.22 -11.52 -5.17
C PHE A 246 -0.81 -12.10 -5.27
N ILE A 247 0.10 -11.40 -5.93
CA ILE A 247 1.51 -11.78 -6.00
C ILE A 247 2.18 -11.35 -4.71
N LEU A 248 2.59 -12.34 -3.90
CA LEU A 248 3.32 -12.11 -2.66
C LEU A 248 4.83 -12.05 -2.92
N ASP A 249 5.33 -12.94 -3.81
CA ASP A 249 6.74 -12.92 -4.20
C ASP A 249 6.89 -13.36 -5.67
N ILE A 250 7.75 -12.68 -6.40
CA ILE A 250 8.11 -13.00 -7.77
C ILE A 250 9.57 -12.62 -8.01
N GLU A 251 10.42 -13.60 -8.14
CA GLU A 251 11.85 -13.37 -8.31
C GLU A 251 12.43 -14.11 -9.51
N VAL A 252 13.27 -13.39 -10.27
CA VAL A 252 14.18 -13.98 -11.25
C VAL A 252 15.56 -14.12 -10.61
N ALA A 253 16.11 -15.34 -10.60
CA ALA A 253 17.43 -15.63 -10.07
C ALA A 253 18.48 -14.64 -10.63
N ALA A 254 19.36 -14.13 -9.78
CA ALA A 254 20.28 -13.04 -10.11
C ALA A 254 21.07 -13.26 -11.41
N GLY A 255 21.56 -14.48 -11.63
CA GLY A 255 22.29 -14.88 -12.86
C GLY A 255 21.41 -15.01 -14.13
N GLN A 256 20.09 -14.90 -13.98
CA GLN A 256 19.11 -15.07 -15.06
C GLN A 256 18.37 -13.78 -15.43
N ARG A 257 18.66 -12.66 -14.73
CA ARG A 257 18.03 -11.36 -14.98
C ARG A 257 18.37 -10.80 -16.37
N ARG A 258 17.57 -9.86 -16.86
CA ARG A 258 17.73 -9.13 -18.14
C ARG A 258 17.61 -10.03 -19.39
N ARG A 259 16.94 -11.19 -19.27
CA ARG A 259 16.64 -12.13 -20.35
C ARG A 259 15.16 -12.22 -20.73
N GLY A 260 14.34 -11.31 -20.19
CA GLY A 260 12.88 -11.32 -20.39
C GLY A 260 12.10 -12.24 -19.43
N TYR A 261 12.78 -12.97 -18.53
CA TYR A 261 12.11 -13.93 -17.63
C TYR A 261 11.17 -13.27 -16.62
N GLY A 262 11.42 -12.03 -16.19
CA GLY A 262 10.45 -11.28 -15.34
C GLY A 262 9.09 -11.13 -16.02
N ARG A 263 9.06 -10.73 -17.30
CA ARG A 263 7.83 -10.65 -18.09
C ARG A 263 7.17 -12.02 -18.26
N ALA A 264 7.96 -13.05 -18.52
CA ALA A 264 7.46 -14.39 -18.66
C ALA A 264 6.87 -14.96 -17.37
N LEU A 265 7.47 -14.65 -16.20
CA LEU A 265 6.94 -14.98 -14.89
C LEU A 265 5.62 -14.27 -14.61
N MET A 266 5.49 -12.98 -14.95
CA MET A 266 4.22 -12.24 -14.82
C MET A 266 3.12 -12.88 -15.67
N HIS A 267 3.40 -13.26 -16.93
CA HIS A 267 2.43 -13.98 -17.76
C HIS A 267 2.07 -15.36 -17.16
N ALA A 268 3.03 -16.04 -16.52
CA ALA A 268 2.76 -17.29 -15.80
C ALA A 268 1.86 -17.03 -14.58
N ALA A 269 2.10 -15.96 -13.80
CA ALA A 269 1.27 -15.55 -12.66
C ALA A 269 -0.18 -15.27 -13.10
N GLU A 270 -0.35 -14.49 -14.19
CA GLU A 270 -1.67 -14.19 -14.77
C GLU A 270 -2.41 -15.46 -15.20
N ARG A 271 -1.70 -16.41 -15.82
CA ARG A 271 -2.27 -17.69 -16.22
C ARG A 271 -2.69 -18.55 -15.04
N GLU A 272 -1.85 -18.64 -14.00
CA GLU A 272 -2.17 -19.41 -12.78
C GLU A 272 -3.31 -18.76 -11.97
N ALA A 273 -3.39 -17.43 -11.94
CA ALA A 273 -4.52 -16.70 -11.39
C ALA A 273 -5.83 -17.07 -12.09
N ARG A 274 -5.87 -17.00 -13.43
CA ARG A 274 -7.07 -17.40 -14.22
C ARG A 274 -7.44 -18.88 -14.02
N ARG A 275 -6.46 -19.78 -13.96
CA ARG A 275 -6.70 -21.20 -13.64
C ARG A 275 -7.32 -21.42 -12.27
N SER A 276 -7.11 -20.48 -11.35
CA SER A 276 -7.72 -20.47 -10.03
C SER A 276 -9.07 -19.78 -9.98
N GLY A 277 -9.59 -19.33 -11.12
CA GLY A 277 -10.88 -18.64 -11.25
C GLY A 277 -10.81 -17.14 -10.95
N ALA A 278 -9.61 -16.57 -10.72
CA ALA A 278 -9.46 -15.15 -10.46
C ALA A 278 -9.66 -14.32 -11.74
N ASP A 279 -10.40 -13.23 -11.64
CA ASP A 279 -10.60 -12.24 -12.72
C ASP A 279 -9.66 -11.03 -12.59
N SER A 280 -9.00 -10.92 -11.44
CA SER A 280 -8.09 -9.83 -11.10
C SER A 280 -6.84 -10.35 -10.39
N ILE A 281 -5.72 -9.64 -10.58
CA ILE A 281 -4.45 -9.95 -9.93
C ILE A 281 -3.79 -8.65 -9.46
N GLY A 282 -3.43 -8.62 -8.18
CA GLY A 282 -2.78 -7.49 -7.52
C GLY A 282 -1.36 -7.79 -7.09
N LEU A 283 -0.63 -6.75 -6.76
CA LEU A 283 0.71 -6.83 -6.18
C LEU A 283 1.05 -5.56 -5.39
N HIS A 284 2.05 -5.68 -4.52
CA HIS A 284 2.80 -4.54 -3.99
C HIS A 284 4.19 -4.51 -4.63
N VAL A 285 4.69 -3.31 -4.91
CA VAL A 285 6.06 -3.10 -5.36
C VAL A 285 6.69 -1.95 -4.58
N PHE A 286 7.92 -2.10 -4.14
CA PHE A 286 8.65 -1.01 -3.48
C PHE A 286 9.01 0.09 -4.49
N GLY A 287 8.90 1.36 -4.06
CA GLY A 287 9.11 2.51 -4.93
C GLY A 287 10.51 2.60 -5.53
N PHE A 288 11.52 2.07 -4.83
CA PHE A 288 12.89 2.01 -5.34
C PHE A 288 13.09 0.98 -6.46
N ASN A 289 12.17 0.02 -6.63
CA ASN A 289 12.26 -1.01 -7.67
C ASN A 289 11.63 -0.54 -9.00
N GLN A 290 12.14 0.57 -9.52
CA GLN A 290 11.59 1.20 -10.73
C GLN A 290 11.52 0.25 -11.92
N GLY A 291 12.49 -0.68 -12.05
CA GLY A 291 12.47 -1.66 -13.14
C GLY A 291 11.29 -2.64 -13.08
N ALA A 292 10.81 -2.98 -11.88
CA ALA A 292 9.61 -3.78 -11.70
C ALA A 292 8.35 -2.93 -11.95
N VAL A 293 8.30 -1.70 -11.43
CA VAL A 293 7.20 -0.76 -11.68
C VAL A 293 6.97 -0.58 -13.17
N ASP A 294 8.03 -0.26 -13.93
CA ASP A 294 7.96 -0.07 -15.39
C ASP A 294 7.46 -1.33 -16.10
N LEU A 295 7.89 -2.51 -15.66
CA LEU A 295 7.44 -3.78 -16.21
C LEU A 295 5.94 -3.99 -15.98
N TYR A 296 5.46 -3.75 -14.77
CA TYR A 296 4.05 -3.95 -14.41
C TYR A 296 3.15 -2.96 -15.16
N GLU A 297 3.52 -1.68 -15.27
CA GLU A 297 2.80 -0.68 -16.06
C GLU A 297 2.74 -1.08 -17.55
N GLN A 298 3.84 -1.54 -18.14
CA GLN A 298 3.86 -2.05 -19.51
C GLN A 298 2.98 -3.28 -19.72
N LEU A 299 2.73 -4.07 -18.68
CA LEU A 299 1.83 -5.22 -18.71
C LEU A 299 0.36 -4.82 -18.48
N GLY A 300 0.10 -3.55 -18.17
CA GLY A 300 -1.24 -3.01 -17.97
C GLY A 300 -1.72 -2.99 -16.52
N TYR A 301 -0.83 -3.27 -15.57
CA TYR A 301 -1.14 -3.05 -14.15
C TYR A 301 -1.30 -1.56 -13.88
N ARG A 302 -2.41 -1.16 -13.29
CA ARG A 302 -2.64 0.23 -12.89
C ARG A 302 -2.30 0.44 -11.43
N ARG A 303 -1.78 1.59 -11.09
CA ARG A 303 -1.59 2.00 -9.70
C ARG A 303 -2.94 2.21 -9.03
N LEU A 304 -3.07 1.85 -7.76
CA LEU A 304 -4.25 2.05 -6.93
C LEU A 304 -3.99 3.08 -5.84
N ALA A 305 -2.89 2.89 -5.13
CA ALA A 305 -2.43 3.76 -4.06
C ALA A 305 -0.91 3.70 -3.96
N GLU A 306 -0.33 4.78 -3.45
CA GLU A 306 1.08 4.91 -3.10
C GLU A 306 1.21 5.16 -1.61
N LEU A 307 2.19 4.55 -0.97
CA LEU A 307 2.59 4.91 0.37
C LEU A 307 3.80 5.81 0.29
N LEU A 308 3.64 7.04 0.74
CA LEU A 308 4.66 8.07 0.74
C LEU A 308 5.29 8.18 2.13
N VAL A 309 6.59 8.46 2.18
CA VAL A 309 7.33 8.69 3.43
C VAL A 309 8.25 9.90 3.28
N LEU A 310 8.38 10.65 4.38
CA LEU A 310 9.25 11.81 4.52
C LEU A 310 9.94 11.73 5.88
N ASP A 311 11.27 11.77 5.91
CA ASP A 311 12.05 11.94 7.15
C ASP A 311 12.12 13.43 7.48
N VAL A 312 11.83 13.80 8.74
CA VAL A 312 11.74 15.18 9.24
C VAL A 312 12.66 15.42 10.42
#